data_2680a1f3d6965a3c28f7c070f3b9bdbb
#
_entry.id   2680a1f3d6965a3c28f7c070f3b9bdbb
#
_cell.length_a   1.000
_cell.length_b   1.000
_cell.length_c   1.000
_cell.angle_alpha   90.00
_cell.angle_beta   90.00
_cell.angle_gamma   90.00
#
_symmetry.space_group_name_H-M   'P 1'
#
loop_
_entity.id
_entity.type
_entity.pdbx_description
1 polymer ?
#
loop_
_entity_poly.entity_id
_entity_poly.type
_entity_poly.pdbx_seq_one_letter_code
_entity_poly.pdbx_strand_id
1 'polypeptide(L)'
;SPAAKVNVSGIKVAARNFSSDSGNQGEYSIAVNINGAAASSAGTLAIAPLSVKASAETKGLSLSALSPWVKHFTGYSISQGTLTTAGNFEFKDGPTPDVIWKGKANLANFSALDPKGAPLASVKDASVDVALFDLAKKTVAVNSVNIASPAVQVAFESQSSAKAAAGTAAKGTDKAANK
;
A
#
# COMPACT_ATOMS: atom_id res chain seq x y z
N SER A 1 6.73 -5.65 17.17
CA SER A 1 5.88 -5.92 15.98
C SER A 1 4.58 -5.16 16.09
N PRO A 2 4.12 -4.47 15.06
CA PRO A 2 2.82 -3.83 15.09
C PRO A 2 1.72 -4.89 15.19
N ALA A 3 0.79 -4.72 16.16
CA ALA A 3 -0.34 -5.61 16.32
C ALA A 3 -1.42 -5.26 15.29
N ALA A 4 -1.29 -5.76 14.08
CA ALA A 4 -2.36 -5.69 13.08
C ALA A 4 -3.17 -7.00 13.14
N LYS A 5 -4.49 -6.88 13.33
CA LYS A 5 -5.39 -8.04 13.27
C LYS A 5 -5.91 -8.15 11.84
N VAL A 6 -5.63 -9.27 11.18
CA VAL A 6 -6.23 -9.62 9.89
C VAL A 6 -7.27 -10.71 10.15
N ASN A 7 -8.52 -10.42 9.82
CA ASN A 7 -9.59 -11.40 9.88
C ASN A 7 -9.75 -12.05 8.51
N VAL A 8 -9.54 -13.36 8.45
CA VAL A 8 -9.72 -14.16 7.25
C VAL A 8 -10.87 -15.13 7.48
N SER A 9 -11.86 -15.11 6.61
CA SER A 9 -13.07 -15.93 6.72
C SER A 9 -13.59 -16.35 5.35
N GLY A 10 -14.57 -17.26 5.32
CA GLY A 10 -15.25 -17.68 4.11
C GLY A 10 -14.31 -18.34 3.08
N ILE A 11 -13.26 -19.02 3.53
CA ILE A 11 -12.29 -19.67 2.66
C ILE A 11 -12.97 -20.80 1.90
N LYS A 12 -12.93 -20.71 0.58
CA LYS A 12 -13.38 -21.75 -0.36
C LYS A 12 -12.22 -22.05 -1.30
N VAL A 13 -11.83 -23.32 -1.40
CA VAL A 13 -10.76 -23.78 -2.29
C VAL A 13 -11.30 -24.95 -3.10
N ALA A 14 -11.11 -24.90 -4.40
CA ALA A 14 -11.30 -26.04 -5.29
C ALA A 14 -10.03 -26.26 -6.10
N ALA A 15 -9.67 -27.50 -6.29
CA ALA A 15 -8.51 -27.93 -7.06
C ALA A 15 -8.85 -29.20 -7.86
N ARG A 16 -8.40 -29.27 -9.12
CA ARG A 16 -8.70 -30.39 -10.02
C ARG A 16 -7.49 -30.70 -10.91
N ASN A 17 -7.38 -31.95 -11.33
CA ASN A 17 -6.41 -32.41 -12.34
C ASN A 17 -4.94 -32.14 -11.99
N PHE A 18 -4.58 -32.14 -10.71
CA PHE A 18 -3.20 -31.98 -10.29
C PHE A 18 -2.44 -33.31 -10.44
N SER A 19 -1.27 -33.23 -11.06
CA SER A 19 -0.27 -34.30 -11.12
C SER A 19 1.12 -33.69 -10.95
N SER A 20 2.05 -34.48 -10.46
CA SER A 20 3.47 -34.12 -10.42
C SER A 20 4.19 -34.37 -11.75
N ASP A 21 3.49 -34.91 -12.75
CA ASP A 21 4.06 -35.14 -14.08
C ASP A 21 4.44 -33.82 -14.74
N SER A 22 5.58 -33.84 -15.41
CA SER A 22 6.11 -32.67 -16.10
C SER A 22 5.11 -32.16 -17.14
N GLY A 23 4.80 -30.83 -17.07
CA GLY A 23 3.89 -30.18 -17.99
C GLY A 23 2.41 -30.33 -17.68
N ASN A 24 2.03 -31.13 -16.65
CA ASN A 24 0.63 -31.19 -16.20
C ASN A 24 0.23 -29.86 -15.57
N GLN A 25 -0.96 -29.36 -15.93
CA GLN A 25 -1.55 -28.14 -15.38
C GLN A 25 -2.85 -28.51 -14.68
N GLY A 26 -2.85 -28.38 -13.36
CA GLY A 26 -4.08 -28.46 -12.57
C GLY A 26 -4.82 -27.12 -12.56
N GLU A 27 -6.11 -27.19 -12.34
CA GLU A 27 -6.97 -26.00 -12.17
C GLU A 27 -7.22 -25.74 -10.70
N TYR A 28 -7.23 -24.48 -10.31
CA TYR A 28 -7.59 -24.07 -8.96
C TYR A 28 -8.55 -22.89 -8.94
N SER A 29 -9.31 -22.78 -7.88
CA SER A 29 -10.02 -21.57 -7.52
C SER A 29 -10.00 -21.37 -6.01
N ILE A 30 -9.77 -20.13 -5.59
CA ILE A 30 -9.75 -19.71 -4.19
C ILE A 30 -10.66 -18.51 -4.06
N ALA A 31 -11.52 -18.52 -3.07
CA ALA A 31 -12.29 -17.35 -2.65
C ALA A 31 -12.16 -17.19 -1.13
N VAL A 32 -12.04 -15.96 -0.66
CA VAL A 32 -11.80 -15.63 0.75
C VAL A 32 -12.32 -14.24 1.06
N ASN A 33 -12.71 -14.00 2.30
CA ASN A 33 -12.97 -12.66 2.81
C ASN A 33 -11.81 -12.23 3.72
N ILE A 34 -11.20 -11.10 3.42
CA ILE A 34 -10.10 -10.51 4.19
C ILE A 34 -10.60 -9.18 4.78
N ASN A 35 -10.75 -9.13 6.09
CA ASN A 35 -11.34 -7.96 6.78
C ASN A 35 -12.69 -7.51 6.18
N GLY A 36 -13.53 -8.48 5.75
CA GLY A 36 -14.82 -8.21 5.11
C GLY A 36 -14.76 -7.95 3.60
N ALA A 37 -13.57 -7.77 3.02
CA ALA A 37 -13.40 -7.62 1.59
C ALA A 37 -13.35 -8.99 0.90
N ALA A 38 -14.11 -9.15 -0.18
CA ALA A 38 -14.04 -10.36 -0.99
C ALA A 38 -12.76 -10.36 -1.84
N ALA A 39 -12.02 -11.44 -1.79
CA ALA A 39 -10.89 -11.71 -2.67
C ALA A 39 -11.04 -13.08 -3.32
N SER A 40 -10.67 -13.18 -4.57
CA SER A 40 -10.71 -14.44 -5.32
C SER A 40 -9.57 -14.55 -6.29
N SER A 41 -9.15 -15.79 -6.56
CA SER A 41 -8.21 -16.12 -7.61
C SER A 41 -8.60 -17.45 -8.23
N ALA A 42 -8.51 -17.54 -9.54
CA ALA A 42 -8.74 -18.78 -10.27
C ALA A 42 -7.80 -18.87 -11.47
N GLY A 43 -7.37 -20.08 -11.77
CA GLY A 43 -6.44 -20.27 -12.88
C GLY A 43 -5.87 -21.67 -12.94
N THR A 44 -4.69 -21.78 -13.55
CA THR A 44 -3.94 -23.03 -13.68
C THR A 44 -2.61 -22.95 -12.94
N LEU A 45 -2.18 -24.07 -12.41
CA LEU A 45 -0.93 -24.26 -11.70
C LEU A 45 -0.25 -25.52 -12.21
N ALA A 46 0.97 -25.40 -12.70
CA ALA A 46 1.86 -26.56 -12.92
C ALA A 46 2.89 -26.62 -11.80
N ILE A 47 3.22 -27.86 -11.37
CA ILE A 47 4.15 -28.09 -10.25
C ILE A 47 5.58 -28.28 -10.78
N ALA A 48 5.74 -28.88 -11.97
CA ALA A 48 7.04 -29.19 -12.55
C ALA A 48 7.09 -28.84 -14.06
N PRO A 49 7.76 -27.72 -14.48
CA PRO A 49 8.27 -26.61 -13.67
C PRO A 49 7.13 -25.79 -13.05
N LEU A 50 7.41 -25.14 -11.92
CA LEU A 50 6.39 -24.32 -11.26
C LEU A 50 5.95 -23.17 -12.15
N SER A 51 4.67 -23.13 -12.47
CA SER A 51 4.09 -22.01 -13.20
C SER A 51 2.63 -21.79 -12.79
N VAL A 52 2.22 -20.53 -12.78
CA VAL A 52 0.86 -20.11 -12.42
C VAL A 52 0.34 -19.17 -13.50
N LYS A 53 -0.88 -19.39 -13.95
CA LYS A 53 -1.66 -18.42 -14.73
C LYS A 53 -3.00 -18.25 -14.05
N ALA A 54 -3.28 -17.06 -13.59
CA ALA A 54 -4.48 -16.80 -12.80
C ALA A 54 -5.11 -15.45 -13.10
N SER A 55 -6.41 -15.39 -12.97
CA SER A 55 -7.13 -14.15 -12.68
C SER A 55 -7.20 -13.96 -11.16
N ALA A 56 -7.06 -12.73 -10.71
CA ALA A 56 -7.23 -12.37 -9.31
C ALA A 56 -8.05 -11.10 -9.19
N GLU A 57 -8.94 -11.08 -8.21
CA GLU A 57 -9.82 -9.95 -7.94
C GLU A 57 -9.90 -9.71 -6.43
N THR A 58 -9.91 -8.44 -6.04
CA THR A 58 -10.17 -8.02 -4.66
C THR A 58 -11.18 -6.89 -4.69
N LYS A 59 -12.26 -6.99 -3.93
CA LYS A 59 -13.34 -6.00 -3.88
C LYS A 59 -13.38 -5.33 -2.52
N GLY A 60 -13.09 -4.04 -2.48
CA GLY A 60 -13.33 -3.24 -1.31
C GLY A 60 -12.38 -3.50 -0.13
N LEU A 61 -11.10 -3.82 -0.39
CA LEU A 61 -10.13 -4.03 0.66
C LEU A 61 -9.87 -2.72 1.42
N SER A 62 -10.14 -2.73 2.73
CA SER A 62 -9.88 -1.58 3.59
C SER A 62 -8.38 -1.39 3.81
N LEU A 63 -7.85 -0.25 3.38
CA LEU A 63 -6.44 0.10 3.57
C LEU A 63 -6.13 0.54 5.00
N SER A 64 -7.12 0.97 5.78
CA SER A 64 -6.93 1.30 7.19
C SER A 64 -6.44 0.09 8.01
N ALA A 65 -6.79 -1.12 7.60
CA ALA A 65 -6.28 -2.35 8.20
C ALA A 65 -4.75 -2.52 8.06
N LEU A 66 -4.14 -1.90 7.05
CA LEU A 66 -2.70 -1.90 6.82
C LEU A 66 -1.98 -0.75 7.55
N SER A 67 -2.74 0.20 8.13
CA SER A 67 -2.20 1.39 8.79
C SER A 67 -1.17 1.09 9.89
N PRO A 68 -1.31 0.05 10.75
CA PRO A 68 -0.30 -0.25 11.76
C PRO A 68 1.08 -0.59 11.15
N TRP A 69 1.10 -1.28 10.01
CA TRP A 69 2.35 -1.61 9.33
C TRP A 69 2.96 -0.39 8.63
N VAL A 70 2.12 0.37 7.90
CA VAL A 70 2.58 1.61 7.27
C VAL A 70 3.17 2.55 8.31
N LYS A 71 2.48 2.74 9.45
CA LYS A 71 2.96 3.58 10.56
C LYS A 71 4.28 3.10 11.14
N HIS A 72 4.46 1.78 11.28
CA HIS A 72 5.69 1.21 11.80
C HIS A 72 6.91 1.50 10.92
N PHE A 73 6.76 1.40 9.60
CA PHE A 73 7.88 1.57 8.66
C PHE A 73 8.12 3.02 8.23
N THR A 74 7.07 3.84 8.21
CA THR A 74 7.14 5.19 7.61
C THR A 74 6.83 6.32 8.59
N GLY A 75 6.21 6.01 9.74
CA GLY A 75 5.66 7.00 10.67
C GLY A 75 4.29 7.54 10.25
N TYR A 76 3.88 7.41 8.99
CA TYR A 76 2.59 7.86 8.47
C TYR A 76 1.48 6.84 8.74
N SER A 77 0.23 7.30 8.76
CA SER A 77 -0.93 6.44 8.99
C SER A 77 -1.93 6.54 7.86
N ILE A 78 -2.60 5.44 7.53
CA ILE A 78 -3.76 5.44 6.62
C ILE A 78 -5.01 5.49 7.49
N SER A 79 -5.76 6.58 7.42
CA SER A 79 -7.00 6.74 8.19
C SER A 79 -8.19 6.06 7.52
N GLN A 80 -8.24 6.11 6.20
CA GLN A 80 -9.27 5.45 5.39
C GLN A 80 -8.77 5.19 3.97
N GLY A 81 -9.52 4.38 3.25
CA GLY A 81 -9.25 4.03 1.86
C GLY A 81 -9.75 2.64 1.55
N THR A 82 -10.26 2.47 0.35
CA THR A 82 -10.78 1.20 -0.16
C THR A 82 -10.10 0.88 -1.47
N LEU A 83 -9.47 -0.30 -1.54
CA LEU A 83 -8.78 -0.77 -2.73
C LEU A 83 -9.60 -1.88 -3.41
N THR A 84 -9.83 -1.72 -4.70
CA THR A 84 -10.41 -2.74 -5.57
C THR A 84 -9.41 -3.03 -6.68
N THR A 85 -9.09 -4.30 -6.90
CA THR A 85 -8.18 -4.72 -7.97
C THR A 85 -8.79 -5.86 -8.76
N ALA A 86 -8.51 -5.90 -10.05
CA ALA A 86 -8.82 -7.05 -10.91
C ALA A 86 -7.76 -7.16 -11.99
N GLY A 87 -7.26 -8.37 -12.21
CA GLY A 87 -6.22 -8.56 -13.20
C GLY A 87 -5.83 -10.01 -13.44
N ASN A 88 -4.94 -10.19 -14.39
CA ASN A 88 -4.35 -11.48 -14.72
C ASN A 88 -2.89 -11.48 -14.27
N PHE A 89 -2.50 -12.57 -13.67
CA PHE A 89 -1.17 -12.81 -13.15
C PHE A 89 -0.59 -14.06 -13.81
N GLU A 90 0.65 -13.96 -14.28
CA GLU A 90 1.41 -15.10 -14.74
C GLU A 90 2.73 -15.16 -13.97
N PHE A 91 3.06 -16.33 -13.49
CA PHE A 91 4.35 -16.63 -12.86
C PHE A 91 4.96 -17.86 -13.52
N LYS A 92 6.25 -17.82 -13.80
CA LYS A 92 7.04 -18.97 -14.22
C LYS A 92 8.33 -18.99 -13.44
N ASP A 93 8.60 -20.15 -12.85
CA ASP A 93 9.87 -20.42 -12.20
C ASP A 93 10.97 -20.65 -13.23
N GLY A 94 12.18 -20.20 -12.90
CA GLY A 94 13.35 -20.31 -13.76
C GLY A 94 14.56 -19.61 -13.13
N PRO A 95 15.70 -19.59 -13.81
CA PRO A 95 16.91 -18.88 -13.36
C PRO A 95 16.66 -17.39 -13.06
N THR A 96 15.73 -16.78 -13.79
CA THR A 96 15.14 -15.48 -13.48
C THR A 96 13.63 -15.69 -13.42
N PRO A 97 13.00 -15.55 -12.24
CA PRO A 97 11.56 -15.68 -12.13
C PRO A 97 10.85 -14.68 -13.05
N ASP A 98 9.94 -15.19 -13.88
CA ASP A 98 9.13 -14.35 -14.77
C ASP A 98 7.79 -14.08 -14.10
N VAL A 99 7.52 -12.80 -13.85
CA VAL A 99 6.28 -12.32 -13.24
C VAL A 99 5.66 -11.30 -14.17
N ILE A 100 4.48 -11.62 -14.65
CA ILE A 100 3.68 -10.73 -15.50
C ILE A 100 2.37 -10.43 -14.81
N TRP A 101 1.99 -9.18 -14.76
CA TRP A 101 0.68 -8.75 -14.30
C TRP A 101 0.06 -7.74 -15.27
N LYS A 102 -1.25 -7.88 -15.50
CA LYS A 102 -2.09 -6.98 -16.29
C LYS A 102 -3.40 -6.78 -15.56
N GLY A 103 -3.83 -5.54 -15.38
CA GLY A 103 -5.07 -5.35 -14.63
C GLY A 103 -5.35 -3.92 -14.26
N LYS A 104 -6.38 -3.76 -13.48
CA LYS A 104 -6.88 -2.47 -12.99
C LYS A 104 -6.85 -2.44 -11.48
N ALA A 105 -6.53 -1.26 -10.95
CA ALA A 105 -6.69 -0.95 -9.53
C ALA A 105 -7.46 0.36 -9.38
N ASN A 106 -8.39 0.36 -8.44
CA ASN A 106 -9.15 1.55 -8.04
C ASN A 106 -8.98 1.77 -6.55
N LEU A 107 -8.64 2.99 -6.19
CA LEU A 107 -8.49 3.47 -4.83
C LEU A 107 -9.58 4.52 -4.58
N ALA A 108 -10.49 4.25 -3.64
CA ALA A 108 -11.57 5.15 -3.29
C ALA A 108 -11.42 5.68 -1.86
N ASN A 109 -11.76 6.97 -1.68
CA ASN A 109 -11.81 7.65 -0.38
C ASN A 109 -10.52 7.47 0.46
N PHE A 110 -9.38 7.59 -0.18
CA PHE A 110 -8.09 7.47 0.50
C PHE A 110 -7.78 8.72 1.32
N SER A 111 -7.26 8.50 2.52
CA SER A 111 -6.74 9.57 3.36
C SER A 111 -5.57 9.07 4.21
N ALA A 112 -4.51 9.85 4.22
CA ALA A 112 -3.30 9.61 5.01
C ALA A 112 -3.09 10.74 6.02
N LEU A 113 -2.51 10.38 7.15
CA LEU A 113 -2.14 11.29 8.22
C LEU A 113 -0.63 11.31 8.39
N ASP A 114 -0.11 12.45 8.78
CA ASP A 114 1.29 12.62 9.16
C ASP A 114 1.63 11.90 10.48
N PRO A 115 2.90 11.86 10.90
CA PRO A 115 3.28 11.26 12.18
C PRO A 115 2.65 11.90 13.42
N LYS A 116 2.20 13.16 13.32
CA LYS A 116 1.51 13.90 14.39
C LYS A 116 -0.01 13.68 14.37
N GLY A 117 -0.54 12.97 13.37
CA GLY A 117 -1.97 12.69 13.20
C GLY A 117 -2.73 13.78 12.45
N ALA A 118 -2.04 14.76 11.87
CA ALA A 118 -2.68 15.77 11.03
C ALA A 118 -2.93 15.24 9.61
N PRO A 119 -3.98 15.71 8.90
CA PRO A 119 -4.22 15.35 7.51
C PRO A 119 -3.01 15.67 6.62
N LEU A 120 -2.53 14.68 5.87
CA LEU A 120 -1.40 14.84 4.96
C LEU A 120 -1.86 14.85 3.50
N ALA A 121 -2.61 13.84 3.11
CA ALA A 121 -3.07 13.68 1.74
C ALA A 121 -4.42 12.97 1.69
N SER A 122 -5.23 13.31 0.73
CA SER A 122 -6.47 12.60 0.42
C SER A 122 -6.73 12.54 -1.06
N VAL A 123 -7.43 11.48 -1.48
CA VAL A 123 -7.89 11.28 -2.85
C VAL A 123 -9.28 10.68 -2.79
N LYS A 124 -10.23 11.30 -3.49
CA LYS A 124 -11.60 10.78 -3.55
C LYS A 124 -11.66 9.51 -4.37
N ASP A 125 -11.03 9.51 -5.54
CA ASP A 125 -10.95 8.36 -6.43
C ASP A 125 -9.64 8.42 -7.21
N ALA A 126 -8.95 7.29 -7.31
CA ALA A 126 -7.81 7.12 -8.18
C ALA A 126 -7.86 5.75 -8.83
N SER A 127 -7.64 5.70 -10.13
CA SER A 127 -7.62 4.43 -10.86
C SER A 127 -6.42 4.34 -11.77
N VAL A 128 -5.91 3.14 -11.92
CA VAL A 128 -4.84 2.80 -12.86
C VAL A 128 -5.24 1.57 -13.67
N ASP A 129 -5.01 1.63 -14.96
CA ASP A 129 -5.13 0.51 -15.89
C ASP A 129 -3.73 0.16 -16.40
N VAL A 130 -3.20 -0.96 -15.92
CA VAL A 130 -1.87 -1.46 -16.27
C VAL A 130 -1.99 -2.46 -17.41
N ALA A 131 -1.51 -2.06 -18.59
CA ALA A 131 -1.49 -2.91 -19.77
C ALA A 131 -0.49 -4.05 -19.65
N LEU A 132 0.63 -3.79 -18.97
CA LEU A 132 1.68 -4.77 -18.74
C LEU A 132 2.58 -4.33 -17.59
N PHE A 133 2.80 -5.22 -16.66
CA PHE A 133 3.93 -5.21 -15.74
C PHE A 133 4.72 -6.51 -15.98
N ASP A 134 5.98 -6.42 -16.34
CA ASP A 134 6.87 -7.54 -16.63
C ASP A 134 8.15 -7.36 -15.82
N LEU A 135 8.29 -8.17 -14.77
CA LEU A 135 9.39 -8.06 -13.82
C LEU A 135 10.72 -8.48 -14.46
N ALA A 136 10.71 -9.54 -15.24
CA ALA A 136 11.92 -10.07 -15.89
C ALA A 136 12.49 -9.05 -16.90
N LYS A 137 11.64 -8.40 -17.66
CA LYS A 137 12.03 -7.34 -18.63
C LYS A 137 12.13 -5.96 -18.00
N LYS A 138 11.75 -5.79 -16.72
CA LYS A 138 11.68 -4.49 -16.05
C LYS A 138 10.84 -3.47 -16.82
N THR A 139 9.75 -3.92 -17.42
CA THR A 139 8.87 -3.11 -18.26
C THR A 139 7.55 -2.87 -17.56
N VAL A 140 7.09 -1.62 -17.58
CA VAL A 140 5.75 -1.22 -17.16
C VAL A 140 5.10 -0.44 -18.29
N ALA A 141 3.93 -0.86 -18.72
CA ALA A 141 3.08 -0.12 -19.66
C ALA A 141 1.73 0.17 -18.98
N VAL A 142 1.31 1.42 -19.01
CA VAL A 142 0.07 1.89 -18.38
C VAL A 142 -0.83 2.46 -19.48
N ASN A 143 -2.07 1.99 -19.54
CA ASN A 143 -3.08 2.52 -20.45
C ASN A 143 -3.63 3.86 -19.97
N SER A 144 -3.93 3.96 -18.69
CA SER A 144 -4.48 5.18 -18.10
C SER A 144 -4.22 5.28 -16.60
N VAL A 145 -4.10 6.52 -16.13
CA VAL A 145 -4.14 6.89 -14.71
C VAL A 145 -5.14 8.03 -14.58
N ASN A 146 -6.13 7.86 -13.71
CA ASN A 146 -7.09 8.91 -13.40
C ASN A 146 -7.03 9.18 -11.90
N ILE A 147 -7.02 10.46 -11.52
CA ILE A 147 -7.03 10.89 -10.13
C ILE A 147 -8.06 11.99 -9.99
N ALA A 148 -9.06 11.79 -9.15
CA ALA A 148 -10.13 12.74 -8.89
C ALA A 148 -9.98 13.35 -7.49
N SER A 149 -10.09 14.68 -7.43
CA SER A 149 -10.06 15.46 -6.19
C SER A 149 -8.87 15.11 -5.27
N PRO A 150 -7.62 15.19 -5.76
CA PRO A 150 -6.45 15.07 -4.90
C PRO A 150 -6.34 16.30 -4.00
N ALA A 151 -6.01 16.09 -2.73
CA ALA A 151 -5.67 17.15 -1.80
C ALA A 151 -4.40 16.75 -1.03
N VAL A 152 -3.48 17.69 -0.89
CA VAL A 152 -2.25 17.52 -0.11
C VAL A 152 -2.10 18.71 0.82
N GLN A 153 -1.85 18.46 2.09
CA GLN A 153 -1.58 19.47 3.09
C GLN A 153 -0.12 19.38 3.52
N VAL A 154 0.61 20.49 3.41
CA VAL A 154 2.00 20.57 3.86
C VAL A 154 2.04 21.59 4.99
N ALA A 155 2.36 21.16 6.20
CA ALA A 155 2.60 22.04 7.32
C ALA A 155 4.08 22.42 7.35
N PHE A 156 4.38 23.70 7.18
CA PHE A 156 5.71 24.23 7.41
C PHE A 156 5.81 24.69 8.87
N GLU A 157 6.67 24.06 9.66
CA GLU A 157 7.02 24.61 10.97
C GLU A 157 7.94 25.81 10.75
N SER A 158 7.44 27.02 11.01
CA SER A 158 8.33 28.18 11.10
C SER A 158 9.15 28.05 12.39
N GLN A 159 10.45 27.86 12.25
CA GLN A 159 11.39 28.02 13.36
C GLN A 159 11.49 29.50 13.72
N SER A 160 10.49 30.04 14.36
CA SER A 160 10.55 31.38 14.95
C SER A 160 10.10 31.27 16.39
N SER A 161 11.01 31.11 17.31
CA SER A 161 10.96 31.61 18.70
C SER A 161 12.02 30.97 19.58
N ALA A 162 13.28 31.10 19.23
CA ALA A 162 14.36 30.81 20.17
C ALA A 162 15.46 31.89 20.14
N LYS A 163 15.06 33.17 20.12
CA LYS A 163 16.02 34.28 20.31
C LYS A 163 15.36 35.51 20.91
N ALA A 164 14.71 35.35 22.06
CA ALA A 164 14.27 36.48 22.86
C ALA A 164 14.24 36.17 24.36
N ALA A 165 15.30 35.53 24.88
CA ALA A 165 15.51 35.38 26.33
C ALA A 165 16.98 35.39 26.73
N ALA A 166 17.76 36.32 26.17
CA ALA A 166 19.12 36.57 26.61
C ALA A 166 19.46 38.03 26.44
N GLY A 167 18.87 38.89 27.25
CA GLY A 167 19.14 40.31 27.15
C GLY A 167 18.48 41.17 28.20
N THR A 168 18.50 40.77 29.46
CA THR A 168 18.17 41.72 30.54
C THR A 168 18.72 41.21 31.88
N ALA A 169 20.03 41.31 32.07
CA ALA A 169 20.61 41.28 33.41
C ALA A 169 22.04 41.83 33.34
N ALA A 170 22.20 43.13 33.31
CA ALA A 170 23.41 43.83 33.82
C ALA A 170 23.12 45.34 33.83
N LYS A 171 22.53 45.82 34.90
CA LYS A 171 22.75 47.20 35.32
C LYS A 171 23.02 47.20 36.80
N GLY A 172 24.28 46.91 37.08
CA GLY A 172 24.89 47.07 38.39
C GLY A 172 25.00 48.52 38.76
N THR A 173 24.67 48.80 39.93
CA THR A 173 24.80 49.96 40.76
C THR A 173 26.24 50.48 40.77
N ASP A 174 26.46 51.70 40.36
CA ASP A 174 27.58 52.49 40.81
C ASP A 174 27.06 53.60 41.76
N LYS A 175 27.48 53.46 43.00
CA LYS A 175 27.22 54.44 44.06
C LYS A 175 28.44 55.29 44.21
N ALA A 176 28.26 56.56 43.90
CA ALA A 176 29.21 57.60 44.21
C ALA A 176 29.48 57.67 45.72
N ALA A 177 30.69 57.88 46.08
CA ALA A 177 31.13 58.41 47.38
C ALA A 177 32.10 59.53 47.17
N ASN A 178 31.63 60.62 47.66
CA ASN A 178 32.17 61.95 47.83
C ASN A 178 33.39 61.98 48.78
N LYS A 179 34.40 62.72 48.49
CA LYS A 179 35.20 63.69 49.12
C LYS A 179 36.57 63.73 48.57
#